data_71abc9c9f640bfd88517d86bb87ea4f3
#
_entry.id   71abc9c9f640bfd88517d86bb87ea4f3
#
_cell.length_a   1.000
_cell.length_b   1.000
_cell.length_c   1.000
_cell.angle_alpha   90.00
_cell.angle_beta   90.00
_cell.angle_gamma   90.00
#
_symmetry.space_group_name_H-M   'P 1'
#
loop_
_entity.id
_entity.type
_entity.pdbx_description
1 polymer ?
#
loop_
_entity_poly.entity_id
_entity_poly.type
_entity_poly.pdbx_seq_one_letter_code
_entity_poly.pdbx_strand_id
1 'polypeptide(L)'
;MSTPQFTEGEIDFDAPGAGKPCKTWYKVFGDLSSKTHRPLLVVHGGPGVVHQYLLPISQLATDYGIPVIFYDQIGNGNSTHLPELKDDKSFWTEALFRAELDNLIVKLGIQDDFAVLGHSWGGILGARLAVDHTPGLKRLILADSLTSMELWSRSLRELRAGLPQELQDTLRKHEEDGTIHSTEYQAAVGAYFQLHVCRLNPMPEELISTFAEMGKDPTVCVAMYGPTQFEVTGPLKDYNIEAELDKIEVPTLLINGKYDESRSYVIQKFFRPDSGRELDEVCAVQPHAAPGRA
;
A
#
# COMPACT_ATOMS: atom_id res chain seq x y z
N MET A 1 -2.56 -10.63 25.84
CA MET A 1 -2.81 -9.20 25.64
C MET A 1 -4.27 -9.05 25.28
N SER A 2 -5.02 -8.09 25.84
CA SER A 2 -6.40 -7.84 25.43
C SER A 2 -6.40 -7.30 24.01
N THR A 3 -7.31 -7.82 23.16
CA THR A 3 -7.50 -7.25 21.81
C THR A 3 -7.87 -5.78 21.95
N PRO A 4 -7.20 -4.85 21.23
CA PRO A 4 -7.56 -3.44 21.27
C PRO A 4 -9.04 -3.26 20.92
N GLN A 5 -9.75 -2.40 21.67
CA GLN A 5 -11.11 -2.04 21.30
C GLN A 5 -11.10 -1.31 19.96
N PHE A 6 -12.01 -1.67 19.07
CA PHE A 6 -12.18 -1.02 17.78
C PHE A 6 -13.65 -0.76 17.48
N THR A 7 -13.89 0.17 16.60
CA THR A 7 -15.16 0.37 15.91
C THR A 7 -14.96 0.17 14.42
N GLU A 8 -15.98 -0.32 13.73
CA GLU A 8 -15.97 -0.45 12.27
C GLU A 8 -17.30 0.00 11.69
N GLY A 9 -17.29 0.34 10.42
CA GLY A 9 -18.48 0.81 9.73
C GLY A 9 -18.26 0.98 8.26
N GLU A 10 -19.28 1.51 7.60
CA GLU A 10 -19.27 1.80 6.18
C GLU A 10 -19.65 3.26 5.94
N ILE A 11 -19.03 3.88 4.95
CA ILE A 11 -19.27 5.25 4.51
C ILE A 11 -19.71 5.22 3.05
N ASP A 12 -20.84 5.85 2.75
CA ASP A 12 -21.28 6.00 1.36
C ASP A 12 -20.24 6.79 0.56
N PHE A 13 -19.89 6.26 -0.59
CA PHE A 13 -18.97 6.87 -1.54
C PHE A 13 -19.62 6.98 -2.92
N ASP A 14 -19.74 8.21 -3.41
CA ASP A 14 -20.19 8.46 -4.77
C ASP A 14 -19.03 8.19 -5.74
N ALA A 15 -19.08 7.04 -6.43
CA ALA A 15 -18.10 6.64 -7.44
C ALA A 15 -18.72 6.81 -8.84
N PRO A 16 -18.49 7.92 -9.54
CA PRO A 16 -19.08 8.17 -10.84
C PRO A 16 -18.70 7.07 -11.84
N GLY A 17 -19.68 6.48 -12.49
CA GLY A 17 -19.49 5.37 -13.44
C GLY A 17 -19.58 3.97 -12.82
N ALA A 18 -19.70 3.83 -11.49
CA ALA A 18 -19.86 2.52 -10.84
C ALA A 18 -21.19 1.81 -11.17
N GLY A 19 -22.21 2.56 -11.62
CA GLY A 19 -23.53 2.01 -11.96
C GLY A 19 -24.37 1.53 -10.78
N LYS A 20 -23.85 1.62 -9.55
CA LYS A 20 -24.53 1.25 -8.31
C LYS A 20 -24.01 2.09 -7.13
N PRO A 21 -24.77 2.18 -6.01
CA PRO A 21 -24.28 2.79 -4.78
C PRO A 21 -23.02 2.05 -4.28
N CYS A 22 -22.00 2.81 -3.88
CA CYS A 22 -20.77 2.27 -3.35
C CYS A 22 -20.57 2.69 -1.90
N LYS A 23 -19.83 1.88 -1.17
CA LYS A 23 -19.46 2.10 0.22
C LYS A 23 -17.99 1.76 0.44
N THR A 24 -17.35 2.57 1.26
CA THR A 24 -16.01 2.32 1.79
C THR A 24 -16.12 1.81 3.22
N TRP A 25 -15.62 0.62 3.47
CA TRP A 25 -15.51 0.06 4.80
C TRP A 25 -14.27 0.59 5.52
N TYR A 26 -14.41 0.83 6.83
CA TYR A 26 -13.32 1.28 7.68
C TYR A 26 -13.33 0.61 9.06
N LYS A 27 -12.17 0.64 9.73
CA LYS A 27 -11.95 0.17 11.10
C LYS A 27 -11.08 1.17 11.85
N VAL A 28 -11.50 1.54 13.06
CA VAL A 28 -10.82 2.49 13.91
C VAL A 28 -10.43 1.83 15.23
N PHE A 29 -9.16 1.85 15.57
CA PHE A 29 -8.66 1.54 16.89
C PHE A 29 -8.41 2.84 17.65
N GLY A 30 -8.91 2.94 18.90
CA GLY A 30 -8.85 4.16 19.69
C GLY A 30 -10.08 5.05 19.50
N ASP A 31 -10.01 6.28 19.99
CA ASP A 31 -11.13 7.22 20.05
C ASP A 31 -10.85 8.48 19.21
N LEU A 32 -11.55 8.65 18.09
CA LEU A 32 -11.45 9.83 17.22
C LEU A 32 -12.04 11.10 17.85
N SER A 33 -12.90 10.97 18.86
CA SER A 33 -13.46 12.12 19.58
C SER A 33 -12.44 12.75 20.53
N SER A 34 -11.45 11.96 20.96
CA SER A 34 -10.34 12.44 21.77
C SER A 34 -9.39 13.27 20.91
N LYS A 35 -9.21 14.53 21.27
CA LYS A 35 -8.26 15.43 20.57
C LYS A 35 -6.85 15.40 21.20
N THR A 36 -6.57 14.40 22.03
CA THR A 36 -5.27 14.28 22.72
C THR A 36 -4.15 13.92 21.74
N HIS A 37 -4.45 13.04 20.79
CA HIS A 37 -3.50 12.60 19.78
C HIS A 37 -4.12 12.74 18.37
N ARG A 38 -3.26 13.08 17.42
CA ARG A 38 -3.62 13.13 16.00
C ARG A 38 -3.91 11.72 15.49
N PRO A 39 -5.04 11.46 14.82
CA PRO A 39 -5.31 10.17 14.22
C PRO A 39 -4.33 9.86 13.08
N LEU A 40 -3.95 8.60 12.99
CA LEU A 40 -3.15 8.04 11.90
C LEU A 40 -4.08 7.29 10.94
N LEU A 41 -4.19 7.78 9.73
CA LEU A 41 -4.90 7.10 8.62
C LEU A 41 -3.90 6.21 7.89
N VAL A 42 -4.16 4.92 7.85
CA VAL A 42 -3.31 3.90 7.22
C VAL A 42 -3.90 3.51 5.88
N VAL A 43 -3.14 3.76 4.81
CA VAL A 43 -3.54 3.53 3.42
C VAL A 43 -2.78 2.33 2.89
N HIS A 44 -3.50 1.24 2.58
CA HIS A 44 -2.90 -0.01 2.13
C HIS A 44 -2.36 0.06 0.71
N GLY A 45 -1.49 -0.89 0.39
CA GLY A 45 -0.82 -1.05 -0.90
C GLY A 45 -1.65 -1.76 -1.97
N GLY A 46 -0.95 -2.35 -2.90
CA GLY A 46 -1.49 -2.99 -4.11
C GLY A 46 -1.18 -2.16 -5.36
N PRO A 47 -2.18 -1.52 -6.01
CA PRO A 47 -3.62 -1.53 -5.70
C PRO A 47 -4.22 -2.93 -5.76
N GLY A 48 -5.29 -3.15 -4.98
CA GLY A 48 -6.00 -4.44 -5.01
C GLY A 48 -5.72 -5.39 -3.85
N VAL A 49 -4.93 -4.98 -2.83
CA VAL A 49 -4.85 -5.71 -1.56
C VAL A 49 -5.83 -5.11 -0.54
N VAL A 50 -5.75 -5.52 0.73
CA VAL A 50 -6.62 -5.09 1.83
C VAL A 50 -5.79 -4.71 3.05
N HIS A 51 -6.46 -4.12 4.06
CA HIS A 51 -5.81 -3.57 5.26
C HIS A 51 -5.11 -4.58 6.18
N GLN A 52 -5.43 -5.88 6.10
CA GLN A 52 -5.11 -6.86 7.14
C GLN A 52 -3.62 -6.94 7.50
N TYR A 53 -2.72 -6.90 6.51
CA TYR A 53 -1.27 -6.97 6.75
C TYR A 53 -0.71 -5.76 7.51
N LEU A 54 -1.45 -4.66 7.57
CA LEU A 54 -1.09 -3.45 8.31
C LEU A 54 -1.67 -3.40 9.72
N LEU A 55 -2.52 -4.37 10.10
CA LEU A 55 -3.15 -4.42 11.42
C LEU A 55 -2.16 -4.33 12.60
N PRO A 56 -0.92 -4.83 12.54
CA PRO A 56 0.04 -4.62 13.63
C PRO A 56 0.26 -3.15 14.00
N ILE A 57 0.04 -2.18 13.09
CA ILE A 57 0.11 -0.74 13.36
C ILE A 57 -0.94 -0.29 14.37
N SER A 58 -2.04 -1.04 14.54
CA SER A 58 -3.06 -0.78 15.56
C SER A 58 -2.51 -0.76 17.00
N GLN A 59 -1.32 -1.37 17.22
CA GLN A 59 -0.61 -1.34 18.49
C GLN A 59 -0.35 0.10 18.98
N LEU A 60 -0.21 1.06 18.06
CA LEU A 60 -0.05 2.47 18.40
C LEU A 60 -1.23 3.04 19.20
N ALA A 61 -2.44 2.51 18.97
CA ALA A 61 -3.61 2.92 19.75
C ALA A 61 -3.54 2.40 21.19
N THR A 62 -3.03 1.18 21.39
CA THR A 62 -2.90 0.57 22.71
C THR A 62 -1.75 1.17 23.51
N ASP A 63 -0.59 1.33 22.88
CA ASP A 63 0.66 1.68 23.58
C ASP A 63 0.81 3.19 23.77
N TYR A 64 0.28 3.98 22.83
CA TYR A 64 0.49 5.43 22.79
C TYR A 64 -0.78 6.25 22.75
N GLY A 65 -1.96 5.61 22.69
CA GLY A 65 -3.25 6.30 22.60
C GLY A 65 -3.48 7.03 21.26
N ILE A 66 -2.70 6.71 20.24
CA ILE A 66 -2.85 7.30 18.90
C ILE A 66 -3.99 6.58 18.17
N PRO A 67 -5.10 7.26 17.82
CA PRO A 67 -6.15 6.61 17.04
C PRO A 67 -5.62 6.18 15.68
N VAL A 68 -5.86 4.91 15.30
CA VAL A 68 -5.43 4.35 14.02
C VAL A 68 -6.63 3.93 13.20
N ILE A 69 -6.68 4.41 11.96
CA ILE A 69 -7.78 4.17 11.02
C ILE A 69 -7.26 3.31 9.88
N PHE A 70 -7.92 2.19 9.64
CA PHE A 70 -7.75 1.36 8.47
C PHE A 70 -9.01 1.43 7.61
N TYR A 71 -8.89 1.21 6.32
CA TYR A 71 -10.03 1.06 5.41
C TYR A 71 -9.65 0.12 4.28
N ASP A 72 -10.63 -0.49 3.65
CA ASP A 72 -10.45 -1.18 2.39
C ASP A 72 -10.87 -0.25 1.26
N GLN A 73 -9.99 -0.03 0.29
CA GLN A 73 -10.28 0.82 -0.86
C GLN A 73 -11.37 0.19 -1.73
N ILE A 74 -12.13 0.99 -2.43
CA ILE A 74 -13.20 0.52 -3.35
C ILE A 74 -12.68 -0.58 -4.27
N GLY A 75 -13.51 -1.61 -4.46
CA GLY A 75 -13.15 -2.80 -5.22
C GLY A 75 -12.44 -3.88 -4.41
N ASN A 76 -12.16 -3.66 -3.10
CA ASN A 76 -11.37 -4.57 -2.29
C ASN A 76 -12.02 -4.88 -0.94
N GLY A 77 -11.75 -6.08 -0.43
CA GLY A 77 -12.03 -6.49 0.95
C GLY A 77 -13.50 -6.34 1.34
N ASN A 78 -13.75 -5.52 2.35
CA ASN A 78 -15.10 -5.27 2.88
C ASN A 78 -15.81 -4.09 2.20
N SER A 79 -15.13 -3.35 1.32
CA SER A 79 -15.72 -2.27 0.54
C SER A 79 -16.50 -2.80 -0.66
N THR A 80 -17.25 -1.92 -1.35
CA THR A 80 -18.02 -2.34 -2.52
C THR A 80 -17.13 -2.88 -3.62
N HIS A 81 -17.41 -4.10 -4.08
CA HIS A 81 -16.76 -4.75 -5.21
C HIS A 81 -17.44 -4.40 -6.53
N LEU A 82 -16.64 -4.25 -7.60
CA LEU A 82 -17.08 -3.85 -8.94
C LEU A 82 -16.44 -4.76 -10.00
N PRO A 83 -16.61 -6.12 -9.93
CA PRO A 83 -16.00 -7.04 -10.87
C PRO A 83 -16.50 -6.86 -12.30
N GLU A 84 -17.67 -6.26 -12.47
CA GLU A 84 -18.24 -5.88 -13.77
C GLU A 84 -17.41 -4.82 -14.50
N LEU A 85 -16.57 -4.05 -13.79
CA LEU A 85 -15.71 -3.00 -14.33
C LEU A 85 -14.24 -3.43 -14.51
N LYS A 86 -13.94 -4.73 -14.44
CA LYS A 86 -12.57 -5.27 -14.52
C LYS A 86 -11.82 -4.84 -15.79
N ASP A 87 -12.52 -4.67 -16.90
CA ASP A 87 -11.95 -4.31 -18.19
C ASP A 87 -12.04 -2.79 -18.48
N ASP A 88 -12.70 -2.02 -17.61
CA ASP A 88 -12.81 -0.57 -17.75
C ASP A 88 -11.64 0.15 -17.08
N LYS A 89 -10.53 0.26 -17.81
CA LYS A 89 -9.35 0.97 -17.35
C LYS A 89 -9.57 2.49 -17.18
N SER A 90 -10.64 3.04 -17.71
CA SER A 90 -10.96 4.48 -17.55
C SER A 90 -11.63 4.76 -16.21
N PHE A 91 -12.28 3.76 -15.62
CA PHE A 91 -12.88 3.87 -14.28
C PHE A 91 -11.80 3.80 -13.17
N TRP A 92 -10.89 2.85 -13.27
CA TRP A 92 -9.86 2.61 -12.26
C TRP A 92 -8.70 3.61 -12.41
N THR A 93 -8.76 4.71 -11.70
CA THR A 93 -7.78 5.80 -11.77
C THR A 93 -7.27 6.20 -10.39
N GLU A 94 -6.08 6.79 -10.31
CA GLU A 94 -5.59 7.42 -9.06
C GLU A 94 -6.60 8.41 -8.51
N ALA A 95 -7.25 9.20 -9.37
CA ALA A 95 -8.23 10.21 -8.98
C ALA A 95 -9.47 9.60 -8.29
N LEU A 96 -9.93 8.41 -8.69
CA LEU A 96 -11.02 7.70 -8.02
C LEU A 96 -10.66 7.38 -6.57
N PHE A 97 -9.50 6.74 -6.35
CA PHE A 97 -9.04 6.37 -5.01
C PHE A 97 -8.69 7.59 -4.15
N ARG A 98 -8.21 8.66 -4.78
CA ARG A 98 -8.00 9.92 -4.09
C ARG A 98 -9.32 10.54 -3.63
N ALA A 99 -10.35 10.55 -4.47
CA ALA A 99 -11.68 11.04 -4.11
C ALA A 99 -12.31 10.20 -2.98
N GLU A 100 -12.14 8.89 -3.00
CA GLU A 100 -12.56 8.01 -1.91
C GLU A 100 -11.86 8.35 -0.60
N LEU A 101 -10.54 8.55 -0.64
CA LEU A 101 -9.74 8.92 0.53
C LEU A 101 -10.17 10.28 1.11
N ASP A 102 -10.41 11.28 0.25
CA ASP A 102 -10.93 12.59 0.67
C ASP A 102 -12.31 12.47 1.32
N ASN A 103 -13.21 11.66 0.74
CA ASN A 103 -14.53 11.39 1.31
C ASN A 103 -14.42 10.74 2.70
N LEU A 104 -13.55 9.75 2.85
CA LEU A 104 -13.30 9.06 4.12
C LEU A 104 -12.80 10.03 5.20
N ILE A 105 -11.82 10.88 4.89
CA ILE A 105 -11.26 11.90 5.78
C ILE A 105 -12.34 12.83 6.31
N VAL A 106 -13.21 13.33 5.41
CA VAL A 106 -14.32 14.24 5.76
C VAL A 106 -15.38 13.54 6.59
N LYS A 107 -15.80 12.34 6.19
CA LYS A 107 -16.88 11.60 6.87
C LYS A 107 -16.49 11.11 8.26
N LEU A 108 -15.21 10.85 8.51
CA LEU A 108 -14.67 10.51 9.83
C LEU A 108 -14.39 11.75 10.70
N GLY A 109 -14.55 12.98 10.16
CA GLY A 109 -14.36 14.22 10.90
C GLY A 109 -12.91 14.50 11.30
N ILE A 110 -11.95 14.03 10.49
CA ILE A 110 -10.50 14.20 10.75
C ILE A 110 -9.83 15.22 9.82
N GLN A 111 -10.60 15.88 8.94
CA GLN A 111 -10.09 16.75 7.87
C GLN A 111 -9.26 17.95 8.36
N ASP A 112 -9.30 18.29 9.65
CA ASP A 112 -8.58 19.45 10.19
C ASP A 112 -7.20 19.09 10.79
N ASP A 113 -7.01 17.84 11.25
CA ASP A 113 -5.77 17.39 11.89
C ASP A 113 -5.61 15.87 11.80
N PHE A 114 -4.80 15.37 10.88
CA PHE A 114 -4.50 13.96 10.71
C PHE A 114 -3.07 13.73 10.22
N ALA A 115 -2.61 12.48 10.39
CA ALA A 115 -1.40 11.95 9.79
C ALA A 115 -1.76 10.82 8.84
N VAL A 116 -0.94 10.59 7.83
CA VAL A 116 -1.09 9.47 6.89
C VAL A 116 0.13 8.57 6.94
N LEU A 117 -0.09 7.27 6.99
CA LEU A 117 0.88 6.23 6.63
C LEU A 117 0.39 5.57 5.36
N GLY A 118 1.12 5.76 4.27
CA GLY A 118 0.85 5.10 3.00
C GLY A 118 1.91 4.05 2.71
N HIS A 119 1.48 2.81 2.50
CA HIS A 119 2.37 1.71 2.11
C HIS A 119 2.26 1.45 0.61
N SER A 120 3.39 1.39 -0.10
CA SER A 120 3.44 1.06 -1.54
C SER A 120 2.50 1.96 -2.36
N TRP A 121 1.48 1.43 -3.03
CA TRP A 121 0.41 2.18 -3.70
C TRP A 121 -0.27 3.21 -2.76
N GLY A 122 -0.52 2.84 -1.49
CA GLY A 122 -1.05 3.78 -0.50
C GLY A 122 -0.13 4.98 -0.26
N GLY A 123 1.18 4.80 -0.45
CA GLY A 123 2.15 5.90 -0.42
C GLY A 123 2.03 6.84 -1.62
N ILE A 124 1.62 6.34 -2.79
CA ILE A 124 1.27 7.19 -3.94
C ILE A 124 0.12 8.14 -3.56
N LEU A 125 -0.95 7.60 -2.97
CA LEU A 125 -2.09 8.41 -2.51
C LEU A 125 -1.70 9.40 -1.41
N GLY A 126 -0.86 8.95 -0.46
CA GLY A 126 -0.33 9.81 0.60
C GLY A 126 0.54 10.96 0.07
N ALA A 127 1.40 10.68 -0.90
CA ALA A 127 2.22 11.69 -1.57
C ALA A 127 1.36 12.69 -2.34
N ARG A 128 0.31 12.23 -3.01
CA ARG A 128 -0.65 13.09 -3.72
C ARG A 128 -1.38 14.03 -2.76
N LEU A 129 -1.81 13.54 -1.59
CA LEU A 129 -2.38 14.42 -0.53
C LEU A 129 -1.42 15.55 -0.15
N ALA A 130 -0.13 15.24 -0.04
CA ALA A 130 0.87 16.22 0.36
C ALA A 130 1.19 17.23 -0.76
N VAL A 131 1.32 16.75 -2.01
CA VAL A 131 1.53 17.61 -3.21
C VAL A 131 0.38 18.58 -3.42
N ASP A 132 -0.86 18.13 -3.16
CA ASP A 132 -2.06 18.96 -3.30
C ASP A 132 -2.31 19.86 -2.07
N HIS A 133 -1.38 19.89 -1.11
CA HIS A 133 -1.50 20.66 0.14
C HIS A 133 -2.84 20.42 0.86
N THR A 134 -3.26 19.14 0.96
CA THR A 134 -4.53 18.78 1.59
C THR A 134 -4.63 19.40 3.01
N PRO A 135 -5.64 20.21 3.28
CA PRO A 135 -5.82 20.80 4.60
C PRO A 135 -5.87 19.74 5.69
N GLY A 136 -5.26 20.02 6.84
CA GLY A 136 -5.25 19.09 7.99
C GLY A 136 -4.22 17.96 7.92
N LEU A 137 -3.61 17.67 6.79
CA LEU A 137 -2.47 16.76 6.74
C LEU A 137 -1.27 17.39 7.45
N LYS A 138 -0.81 16.79 8.54
CA LYS A 138 0.27 17.34 9.39
C LYS A 138 1.54 16.50 9.39
N ARG A 139 1.45 15.23 9.05
CA ARG A 139 2.57 14.28 8.98
C ARG A 139 2.29 13.26 7.90
N LEU A 140 3.33 12.85 7.20
CA LEU A 140 3.28 11.82 6.19
C LEU A 140 4.33 10.74 6.49
N ILE A 141 3.94 9.48 6.39
CA ILE A 141 4.84 8.34 6.44
C ILE A 141 4.66 7.59 5.13
N LEU A 142 5.75 7.42 4.39
CA LEU A 142 5.78 6.66 3.15
C LEU A 142 6.62 5.40 3.40
N ALA A 143 5.95 4.26 3.39
CA ALA A 143 6.57 2.96 3.61
C ALA A 143 6.63 2.20 2.29
N ASP A 144 7.84 1.79 1.87
CA ASP A 144 8.10 0.96 0.70
C ASP A 144 7.35 1.44 -0.56
N SER A 145 7.28 2.78 -0.75
CA SER A 145 6.55 3.46 -1.82
C SER A 145 7.47 3.79 -3.01
N LEU A 146 6.97 4.60 -3.94
CA LEU A 146 7.68 4.92 -5.18
C LEU A 146 7.37 6.34 -5.68
N THR A 147 8.34 6.94 -6.38
CA THR A 147 8.15 8.25 -7.03
C THR A 147 7.77 8.15 -8.49
N SER A 148 8.13 7.03 -9.15
CA SER A 148 7.72 6.76 -10.53
C SER A 148 7.66 5.26 -10.80
N MET A 149 6.76 4.89 -11.71
CA MET A 149 6.63 3.50 -12.14
C MET A 149 7.81 3.04 -13.01
N GLU A 150 8.53 3.96 -13.62
CA GLU A 150 9.79 3.65 -14.33
C GLU A 150 10.85 3.09 -13.38
N LEU A 151 11.09 3.78 -12.25
CA LEU A 151 12.04 3.32 -11.23
C LEU A 151 11.59 2.03 -10.57
N TRP A 152 10.29 1.91 -10.29
CA TRP A 152 9.71 0.68 -9.76
C TRP A 152 9.93 -0.50 -10.70
N SER A 153 9.54 -0.38 -11.97
CA SER A 153 9.71 -1.43 -12.98
C SER A 153 11.18 -1.80 -13.20
N ARG A 154 12.09 -0.81 -13.09
CA ARG A 154 13.52 -1.08 -13.11
C ARG A 154 13.93 -1.93 -11.91
N SER A 155 13.45 -1.62 -10.71
CA SER A 155 13.75 -2.38 -9.50
C SER A 155 13.30 -3.84 -9.64
N LEU A 156 12.06 -4.06 -10.08
CA LEU A 156 11.53 -5.41 -10.29
C LEU A 156 12.39 -6.22 -11.29
N ARG A 157 12.79 -5.61 -12.42
CA ARG A 157 13.66 -6.28 -13.39
C ARG A 157 15.01 -6.66 -12.81
N GLU A 158 15.64 -5.76 -12.04
CA GLU A 158 16.93 -6.01 -11.41
C GLU A 158 16.85 -7.12 -10.36
N LEU A 159 15.80 -7.12 -9.52
CA LEU A 159 15.57 -8.14 -8.50
C LEU A 159 15.26 -9.50 -9.14
N ARG A 160 14.42 -9.52 -10.18
CA ARG A 160 14.13 -10.73 -10.95
C ARG A 160 15.39 -11.32 -11.59
N ALA A 161 16.25 -10.47 -12.16
CA ALA A 161 17.52 -10.91 -12.74
C ALA A 161 18.50 -11.49 -11.69
N GLY A 162 18.30 -11.18 -10.40
CA GLY A 162 19.06 -11.77 -9.29
C GLY A 162 18.56 -13.13 -8.82
N LEU A 163 17.42 -13.62 -9.32
CA LEU A 163 16.92 -14.95 -8.97
C LEU A 163 17.79 -16.07 -9.57
N PRO A 164 17.77 -17.30 -9.01
CA PRO A 164 18.31 -18.48 -9.67
C PRO A 164 17.78 -18.64 -11.10
N GLN A 165 18.61 -19.04 -12.04
CA GLN A 165 18.29 -19.13 -13.46
C GLN A 165 17.04 -19.96 -13.74
N GLU A 166 16.85 -21.06 -13.02
CA GLU A 166 15.67 -21.93 -13.12
C GLU A 166 14.36 -21.18 -12.84
N LEU A 167 14.35 -20.32 -11.80
CA LEU A 167 13.17 -19.50 -11.49
C LEU A 167 12.93 -18.44 -12.55
N GLN A 168 13.99 -17.79 -13.06
CA GLN A 168 13.86 -16.82 -14.15
C GLN A 168 13.29 -17.47 -15.41
N ASP A 169 13.74 -18.68 -15.77
CA ASP A 169 13.27 -19.42 -16.95
C ASP A 169 11.82 -19.86 -16.77
N THR A 170 11.43 -20.31 -15.58
CA THR A 170 10.05 -20.66 -15.24
C THR A 170 9.13 -19.47 -15.39
N LEU A 171 9.46 -18.32 -14.80
CA LEU A 171 8.67 -17.10 -14.90
C LEU A 171 8.50 -16.68 -16.36
N ARG A 172 9.59 -16.57 -17.12
CA ARG A 172 9.56 -16.18 -18.52
C ARG A 172 8.71 -17.11 -19.37
N LYS A 173 8.91 -18.44 -19.26
CA LYS A 173 8.15 -19.43 -20.00
C LYS A 173 6.64 -19.29 -19.82
N HIS A 174 6.19 -19.19 -18.58
CA HIS A 174 4.76 -19.12 -18.29
C HIS A 174 4.13 -17.77 -18.66
N GLU A 175 4.91 -16.69 -18.66
CA GLU A 175 4.48 -15.38 -19.18
C GLU A 175 4.33 -15.42 -20.69
N GLU A 176 5.29 -16.01 -21.43
CA GLU A 176 5.24 -16.18 -22.89
C GLU A 176 4.10 -17.11 -23.31
N ASP A 177 3.87 -18.19 -22.55
CA ASP A 177 2.83 -19.20 -22.83
C ASP A 177 1.41 -18.75 -22.34
N GLY A 178 1.29 -17.62 -21.62
CA GLY A 178 0.03 -17.17 -21.03
C GLY A 178 -0.49 -18.07 -19.90
N THR A 179 0.38 -18.86 -19.26
CA THR A 179 0.03 -19.85 -18.22
C THR A 179 0.42 -19.39 -16.80
N ILE A 180 0.26 -18.12 -16.51
CA ILE A 180 0.62 -17.48 -15.24
C ILE A 180 -0.14 -17.99 -14.01
N HIS A 181 -1.21 -18.77 -14.22
CA HIS A 181 -1.96 -19.40 -13.13
C HIS A 181 -1.50 -20.84 -12.84
N SER A 182 -0.45 -21.32 -13.52
CA SER A 182 0.12 -22.65 -13.24
C SER A 182 0.76 -22.71 -11.84
N THR A 183 0.79 -23.90 -11.26
CA THR A 183 1.41 -24.14 -9.94
C THR A 183 2.89 -23.77 -9.97
N GLU A 184 3.57 -24.05 -11.07
CA GLU A 184 4.99 -23.78 -11.27
C GLU A 184 5.28 -22.28 -11.27
N TYR A 185 4.47 -21.49 -11.99
CA TYR A 185 4.59 -20.04 -12.00
C TYR A 185 4.34 -19.45 -10.62
N GLN A 186 3.27 -19.87 -9.96
CA GLN A 186 2.91 -19.37 -8.63
C GLN A 186 3.98 -19.74 -7.58
N ALA A 187 4.60 -20.90 -7.69
CA ALA A 187 5.71 -21.29 -6.83
C ALA A 187 6.96 -20.40 -7.07
N ALA A 188 7.26 -20.06 -8.32
CA ALA A 188 8.36 -19.14 -8.65
C ALA A 188 8.09 -17.70 -8.15
N VAL A 189 6.86 -17.20 -8.27
CA VAL A 189 6.43 -15.92 -7.68
C VAL A 189 6.54 -15.98 -6.15
N GLY A 190 6.11 -17.06 -5.52
CA GLY A 190 6.24 -17.27 -4.08
C GLY A 190 7.69 -17.23 -3.59
N ALA A 191 8.62 -17.83 -4.35
CA ALA A 191 10.05 -17.75 -4.05
C ALA A 191 10.59 -16.31 -4.13
N TYR A 192 10.16 -15.54 -5.12
CA TYR A 192 10.47 -14.12 -5.22
C TYR A 192 9.90 -13.33 -4.04
N PHE A 193 8.65 -13.57 -3.65
CA PHE A 193 7.99 -12.91 -2.51
C PHE A 193 8.72 -13.19 -1.20
N GLN A 194 9.22 -14.43 -1.01
CA GLN A 194 10.00 -14.79 0.19
C GLN A 194 11.32 -14.00 0.28
N LEU A 195 11.85 -13.51 -0.83
CA LEU A 195 13.08 -12.72 -0.86
C LEU A 195 12.82 -11.22 -0.71
N HIS A 196 11.74 -10.70 -1.31
CA HIS A 196 11.56 -9.28 -1.57
C HIS A 196 10.27 -8.67 -1.03
N VAL A 197 9.27 -9.49 -0.62
CA VAL A 197 8.00 -9.01 -0.04
C VAL A 197 7.92 -9.34 1.44
N CYS A 198 8.13 -10.61 1.82
CA CYS A 198 8.13 -11.02 3.22
C CYS A 198 9.12 -12.15 3.46
N ARG A 199 10.15 -11.88 4.25
CA ARG A 199 11.23 -12.83 4.57
C ARG A 199 10.96 -13.67 5.82
N LEU A 200 9.84 -13.46 6.50
CA LEU A 200 9.45 -14.26 7.66
C LEU A 200 9.04 -15.67 7.24
N ASN A 201 9.45 -16.66 8.01
CA ASN A 201 9.06 -18.04 7.81
C ASN A 201 8.69 -18.66 9.17
N PRO A 202 7.43 -19.03 9.42
CA PRO A 202 6.32 -18.93 8.46
C PRO A 202 5.92 -17.48 8.14
N MET A 203 5.30 -17.28 6.98
CA MET A 203 4.71 -15.99 6.61
C MET A 203 3.61 -15.63 7.62
N PRO A 204 3.51 -14.34 8.06
CA PRO A 204 2.47 -13.90 8.99
C PRO A 204 1.06 -14.16 8.45
N GLU A 205 0.14 -14.55 9.35
CA GLU A 205 -1.23 -14.89 8.97
C GLU A 205 -1.99 -13.70 8.38
N GLU A 206 -1.72 -12.48 8.86
CA GLU A 206 -2.28 -11.25 8.33
C GLU A 206 -1.92 -11.04 6.85
N LEU A 207 -0.70 -11.38 6.46
CA LEU A 207 -0.26 -11.28 5.06
C LEU A 207 -0.85 -12.41 4.20
N ILE A 208 -0.91 -13.63 4.74
CA ILE A 208 -1.56 -14.77 4.06
C ILE A 208 -3.04 -14.42 3.79
N SER A 209 -3.73 -13.90 4.81
CA SER A 209 -5.13 -13.48 4.70
C SER A 209 -5.31 -12.37 3.65
N THR A 210 -4.39 -11.41 3.61
CA THR A 210 -4.38 -10.32 2.61
C THR A 210 -4.30 -10.87 1.18
N PHE A 211 -3.39 -11.81 0.91
CA PHE A 211 -3.29 -12.44 -0.41
C PHE A 211 -4.51 -13.31 -0.75
N ALA A 212 -5.09 -13.97 0.24
CA ALA A 212 -6.31 -14.74 0.05
C ALA A 212 -7.51 -13.84 -0.33
N GLU A 213 -7.64 -12.67 0.31
CA GLU A 213 -8.69 -11.69 -0.06
C GLU A 213 -8.47 -11.13 -1.47
N MET A 214 -7.24 -10.74 -1.82
CA MET A 214 -6.89 -10.30 -3.17
C MET A 214 -7.23 -11.38 -4.23
N GLY A 215 -7.01 -12.65 -3.90
CA GLY A 215 -7.31 -13.78 -4.80
C GLY A 215 -8.81 -14.00 -5.05
N LYS A 216 -9.71 -13.55 -4.16
CA LYS A 216 -11.16 -13.65 -4.34
C LYS A 216 -11.68 -12.70 -5.41
N ASP A 217 -11.10 -11.50 -5.49
CA ASP A 217 -11.44 -10.49 -6.49
C ASP A 217 -10.21 -9.68 -6.90
N PRO A 218 -9.48 -10.09 -7.94
CA PRO A 218 -8.29 -9.40 -8.41
C PRO A 218 -8.60 -8.19 -9.31
N THR A 219 -9.85 -7.76 -9.43
CA THR A 219 -10.31 -6.73 -10.38
C THR A 219 -9.45 -5.49 -10.36
N VAL A 220 -9.26 -4.88 -9.19
CA VAL A 220 -8.49 -3.63 -9.06
C VAL A 220 -7.02 -3.85 -9.41
N CYS A 221 -6.42 -4.91 -8.91
CA CYS A 221 -5.02 -5.23 -9.18
C CYS A 221 -4.77 -5.40 -10.68
N VAL A 222 -5.57 -6.23 -11.34
CA VAL A 222 -5.43 -6.51 -12.77
C VAL A 222 -5.72 -5.27 -13.63
N ALA A 223 -6.76 -4.49 -13.28
CA ALA A 223 -7.14 -3.30 -14.02
C ALA A 223 -6.09 -2.18 -13.93
N MET A 224 -5.56 -1.92 -12.73
CA MET A 224 -4.64 -0.81 -12.46
C MET A 224 -3.17 -1.15 -12.74
N TYR A 225 -2.74 -2.33 -12.30
CA TYR A 225 -1.35 -2.77 -12.39
C TYR A 225 -1.12 -3.66 -13.61
N GLY A 226 -1.84 -4.75 -13.69
CA GLY A 226 -1.72 -5.75 -14.75
C GLY A 226 -1.81 -7.18 -14.21
N PRO A 227 -1.76 -8.18 -15.10
CA PRO A 227 -1.97 -9.58 -14.74
C PRO A 227 -0.75 -10.25 -14.07
N THR A 228 0.44 -9.63 -14.15
CA THR A 228 1.69 -10.21 -13.61
C THR A 228 2.34 -9.27 -12.62
N GLN A 229 3.12 -9.84 -11.70
CA GLN A 229 3.90 -9.09 -10.71
C GLN A 229 5.00 -8.22 -11.35
N PHE A 230 5.55 -8.64 -12.48
CA PHE A 230 6.80 -8.08 -12.99
C PHE A 230 6.60 -7.08 -14.14
N GLU A 231 5.40 -6.94 -14.66
CA GLU A 231 5.11 -6.06 -15.78
C GLU A 231 3.86 -5.22 -15.54
N VAL A 232 4.04 -3.91 -15.45
CA VAL A 232 2.94 -2.97 -15.24
C VAL A 232 2.35 -2.57 -16.58
N THR A 233 1.14 -3.06 -16.88
CA THR A 233 0.43 -2.81 -18.15
C THR A 233 -0.82 -1.96 -17.99
N GLY A 234 -1.25 -1.75 -16.75
CA GLY A 234 -2.40 -0.91 -16.40
C GLY A 234 -2.09 0.59 -16.41
N PRO A 235 -3.06 1.44 -16.05
CA PRO A 235 -2.90 2.90 -15.99
C PRO A 235 -1.73 3.38 -15.13
N LEU A 236 -1.32 2.60 -14.12
CA LEU A 236 -0.18 2.95 -13.27
C LEU A 236 1.16 3.01 -14.01
N LYS A 237 1.28 2.39 -15.19
CA LYS A 237 2.54 2.39 -15.96
C LYS A 237 3.13 3.77 -16.18
N ASP A 238 2.28 4.80 -16.27
CA ASP A 238 2.66 6.18 -16.57
C ASP A 238 2.80 7.04 -15.29
N TYR A 239 2.65 6.46 -14.08
CA TYR A 239 2.75 7.20 -12.83
C TYR A 239 4.16 7.78 -12.65
N ASN A 240 4.22 9.10 -12.44
CA ASN A 240 5.43 9.82 -12.10
C ASN A 240 5.07 11.13 -11.37
N ILE A 241 5.58 11.30 -10.14
CA ILE A 241 5.37 12.49 -9.31
C ILE A 241 6.65 13.30 -9.12
N GLU A 242 7.77 12.89 -9.76
CA GLU A 242 9.10 13.44 -9.48
C GLU A 242 9.19 14.95 -9.69
N ALA A 243 8.49 15.48 -10.70
CA ALA A 243 8.46 16.91 -10.97
C ALA A 243 7.67 17.75 -9.95
N GLU A 244 6.93 17.08 -9.06
CA GLU A 244 6.06 17.72 -8.08
C GLU A 244 6.53 17.52 -6.63
N LEU A 245 7.62 16.79 -6.41
CA LEU A 245 8.12 16.47 -5.06
C LEU A 245 8.45 17.72 -4.24
N ASP A 246 8.72 18.84 -4.91
CA ASP A 246 8.98 20.13 -4.26
C ASP A 246 7.77 20.75 -3.57
N LYS A 247 6.61 20.33 -3.91
CA LYS A 247 5.38 20.75 -3.26
C LYS A 247 5.11 20.05 -1.93
N ILE A 248 5.83 18.98 -1.61
CA ILE A 248 5.67 18.26 -0.33
C ILE A 248 6.34 19.07 0.77
N GLU A 249 5.55 19.79 1.57
CA GLU A 249 6.01 20.65 2.66
C GLU A 249 5.83 20.01 4.04
N VAL A 250 4.93 19.03 4.16
CA VAL A 250 4.68 18.35 5.45
C VAL A 250 5.89 17.52 5.88
N PRO A 251 6.21 17.47 7.18
CA PRO A 251 7.22 16.56 7.68
C PRO A 251 6.93 15.14 7.26
N THR A 252 7.87 14.53 6.55
CA THR A 252 7.71 13.22 5.93
C THR A 252 8.77 12.26 6.44
N LEU A 253 8.32 11.08 6.90
CA LEU A 253 9.17 9.95 7.24
C LEU A 253 9.16 8.94 6.10
N LEU A 254 10.34 8.52 5.63
CA LEU A 254 10.49 7.43 4.68
C LEU A 254 10.89 6.17 5.43
N ILE A 255 10.19 5.07 5.17
CA ILE A 255 10.51 3.74 5.68
C ILE A 255 10.71 2.84 4.47
N ASN A 256 11.81 2.08 4.43
CA ASN A 256 12.09 1.18 3.31
C ASN A 256 12.83 -0.06 3.77
N GLY A 257 12.36 -1.23 3.34
CA GLY A 257 13.01 -2.50 3.63
C GLY A 257 14.30 -2.68 2.82
N LYS A 258 15.37 -3.15 3.48
CA LYS A 258 16.67 -3.42 2.81
C LYS A 258 16.56 -4.35 1.60
N TYR A 259 15.62 -5.29 1.65
CA TYR A 259 15.45 -6.34 0.65
C TYR A 259 14.19 -6.16 -0.17
N ASP A 260 13.48 -5.04 0.05
CA ASP A 260 12.19 -4.73 -0.54
C ASP A 260 12.24 -4.55 -2.06
N GLU A 261 11.09 -4.71 -2.69
CA GLU A 261 10.87 -4.41 -4.12
C GLU A 261 11.13 -2.94 -4.43
N SER A 262 10.80 -2.04 -3.49
CA SER A 262 11.14 -0.62 -3.55
C SER A 262 12.59 -0.43 -3.11
N ARG A 263 13.55 -0.63 -4.01
CA ARG A 263 14.96 -0.40 -3.70
C ARG A 263 15.20 1.07 -3.35
N SER A 264 16.24 1.35 -2.58
CA SER A 264 16.54 2.69 -2.06
C SER A 264 16.43 3.80 -3.11
N TYR A 265 16.86 3.58 -4.34
CA TYR A 265 16.79 4.59 -5.40
C TYR A 265 15.35 4.88 -5.88
N VAL A 266 14.39 3.97 -5.63
CA VAL A 266 12.98 4.15 -6.00
C VAL A 266 12.31 5.16 -5.08
N ILE A 267 12.61 5.10 -3.77
CA ILE A 267 12.02 5.98 -2.76
C ILE A 267 12.90 7.21 -2.47
N GLN A 268 14.21 7.11 -2.71
CA GLN A 268 15.18 8.15 -2.34
C GLN A 268 14.88 9.52 -2.94
N LYS A 269 14.18 9.59 -4.07
CA LYS A 269 13.83 10.87 -4.71
C LYS A 269 12.83 11.70 -3.90
N PHE A 270 12.08 11.10 -2.97
CA PHE A 270 11.33 11.87 -1.98
C PHE A 270 12.26 12.68 -1.05
N PHE A 271 13.53 12.34 -1.03
CA PHE A 271 14.58 13.06 -0.31
C PHE A 271 15.20 14.13 -1.19
N ARG A 272 15.29 15.35 -0.66
CA ARG A 272 16.06 16.41 -1.28
C ARG A 272 17.37 16.59 -0.55
N PRO A 273 18.52 16.45 -1.23
CA PRO A 273 19.83 16.78 -0.66
C PRO A 273 19.90 18.23 -0.14
N ASP A 274 19.17 19.15 -0.80
CA ASP A 274 19.24 20.59 -0.54
C ASP A 274 18.32 21.04 0.61
N SER A 275 17.49 20.18 1.17
CA SER A 275 16.54 20.53 2.24
C SER A 275 17.15 20.57 3.64
N GLY A 276 18.44 20.27 3.79
CA GLY A 276 19.13 20.13 5.08
C GLY A 276 18.60 18.97 5.93
N ARG A 277 17.83 18.07 5.35
CA ARG A 277 17.30 16.87 5.99
C ARG A 277 18.30 15.75 5.80
N GLU A 278 18.87 15.26 6.89
CA GLU A 278 19.66 14.03 6.87
C GLU A 278 18.73 12.84 6.63
N LEU A 279 19.16 11.92 5.77
CA LEU A 279 18.67 10.55 5.74
C LEU A 279 19.17 9.89 7.04
N ASP A 280 18.35 9.85 8.06
CA ASP A 280 18.51 8.77 9.01
C ASP A 280 18.32 7.48 8.20
N GLU A 281 19.39 6.67 8.09
CA GLU A 281 19.26 5.31 7.54
C GLU A 281 18.16 4.66 8.37
N VAL A 282 16.96 4.58 7.79
CA VAL A 282 15.86 3.93 8.48
C VAL A 282 16.25 2.47 8.56
N CYS A 283 16.65 2.08 9.75
CA CYS A 283 17.00 0.71 10.09
C CYS A 283 15.95 -0.22 9.53
N ALA A 284 16.37 -1.13 8.64
CA ALA A 284 15.63 -2.34 8.39
C ALA A 284 15.29 -2.92 9.76
N VAL A 285 14.02 -2.92 10.14
CA VAL A 285 13.57 -3.63 11.33
C VAL A 285 13.82 -5.11 11.04
N GLN A 286 14.96 -5.61 11.50
CA GLN A 286 15.15 -7.05 11.57
C GLN A 286 14.18 -7.55 12.64
N PRO A 287 13.32 -8.53 12.35
CA PRO A 287 12.54 -9.15 13.41
C PRO A 287 13.55 -9.69 14.43
N HIS A 288 13.49 -9.18 15.65
CA HIS A 288 14.23 -9.74 16.76
C HIS A 288 13.82 -11.20 16.89
N ALA A 289 14.79 -12.11 16.72
CA ALA A 289 14.63 -13.46 17.19
C ALA A 289 14.20 -13.37 18.67
N ALA A 290 13.05 -13.97 19.00
CA ALA A 290 12.59 -14.04 20.36
C ALA A 290 13.74 -14.57 21.23
N PRO A 291 14.02 -13.98 22.42
CA PRO A 291 15.06 -14.47 23.30
C PRO A 291 14.71 -15.91 23.65
N GLY A 292 15.63 -16.82 23.33
CA GLY A 292 15.50 -18.23 23.65
C GLY A 292 15.21 -18.37 25.15
N ARG A 293 14.12 -19.04 25.50
CA ARG A 293 13.90 -19.49 26.87
C ARG A 293 14.98 -20.53 27.15
N ALA A 294 15.88 -20.19 28.08
CA ALA A 294 16.72 -21.14 28.75
C ALA A 294 15.89 -21.95 29.77
#